data_3566836261db61cace79c961fdfa5c9b
#
_entry.id   3566836261db61cace79c961fdfa5c9b
#
_cell.length_a   1.000
_cell.length_b   1.000
_cell.length_c   1.000
_cell.angle_alpha   90.00
_cell.angle_beta   90.00
_cell.angle_gamma   90.00
#
_symmetry.space_group_name_H-M   'P 1'
#
loop_
_entity.id
_entity.type
_entity.pdbx_description
1 polymer ?
#
loop_
_entity_poly.entity_id
_entity_poly.type
_entity_poly.pdbx_seq_one_letter_code
_entity_poly.pdbx_strand_id
1 'polypeptide(L)'
;MIASTESPRTNFSLSRGLLDVGIAVLAFVLVCAALNALLPFPEIDVVSAELRFFKEHRDEFDTVFIGSSRIHHQISPAIFDRVMGEAGHPTRTFNFGINGMFPPESGYVLERLLSTKPRLKWVFIELDELETRRIPKAEASRRSLYWHDWKRTSLVLRKILDGDDQRDARDLFFFHTALFAKNFANIGRKIDLSWWISHLGKKTAAPKSLGRDGDGYVPQIKTMSEAEAVAYEAGLKRAVVQAELRRVSPSTERAYRQWADDVRKAGATPIFLITPTRAQTKFEFRPESGVAGAVMPFNDAKGYPQLYRNEIRVDADHLNETGAEEFTRLIADTLSRLINDGRIQ
;
A
#
# COMPACT_ATOMS: atom_id res chain seq x y z
N MET A 1 -51.54 -33.32 -52.91
CA MET A 1 -50.67 -33.95 -51.87
C MET A 1 -49.68 -32.95 -51.47
N ILE A 2 -49.90 -32.32 -50.34
CA ILE A 2 -48.88 -31.32 -49.76
C ILE A 2 -48.23 -32.10 -48.66
N ALA A 3 -46.94 -32.37 -48.83
CA ALA A 3 -46.07 -32.98 -47.80
C ALA A 3 -45.72 -31.93 -46.77
N SER A 4 -46.18 -32.09 -45.53
CA SER A 4 -45.81 -31.30 -44.37
C SER A 4 -44.41 -31.76 -43.90
N THR A 5 -43.40 -30.93 -44.10
CA THR A 5 -42.06 -31.11 -43.49
C THR A 5 -42.13 -30.69 -42.02
N GLU A 6 -42.23 -31.65 -41.11
CA GLU A 6 -42.03 -31.43 -39.69
C GLU A 6 -40.54 -31.12 -39.46
N SER A 7 -40.28 -29.90 -38.95
CA SER A 7 -38.93 -29.56 -38.46
C SER A 7 -38.64 -30.30 -37.14
N PRO A 8 -37.43 -30.88 -36.95
CA PRO A 8 -37.11 -31.56 -35.71
C PRO A 8 -37.13 -30.59 -34.52
N ARG A 9 -38.07 -30.73 -33.61
CA ARG A 9 -38.05 -30.03 -32.32
C ARG A 9 -36.90 -30.61 -31.49
N THR A 10 -35.79 -29.91 -31.42
CA THR A 10 -34.73 -30.20 -30.46
C THR A 10 -35.25 -29.92 -29.07
N ASN A 11 -35.66 -30.97 -28.36
CA ASN A 11 -35.97 -30.91 -26.93
C ASN A 11 -34.68 -30.62 -26.16
N PHE A 12 -34.35 -29.35 -25.98
CA PHE A 12 -33.30 -28.91 -25.06
C PHE A 12 -33.79 -29.25 -23.65
N SER A 13 -33.24 -30.30 -23.06
CA SER A 13 -33.46 -30.60 -21.64
C SER A 13 -32.79 -29.50 -20.84
N LEU A 14 -33.57 -28.70 -20.11
CA LEU A 14 -33.10 -27.59 -19.25
C LEU A 14 -31.99 -28.06 -18.28
N SER A 15 -32.07 -29.30 -17.82
CA SER A 15 -31.08 -29.94 -16.93
C SER A 15 -29.74 -30.19 -17.60
N ARG A 16 -29.72 -30.59 -18.89
CA ARG A 16 -28.47 -30.74 -19.64
C ARG A 16 -27.83 -29.38 -19.91
N GLY A 17 -28.58 -28.38 -20.30
CA GLY A 17 -28.06 -27.02 -20.51
C GLY A 17 -27.45 -26.43 -19.25
N LEU A 18 -28.08 -26.63 -18.09
CA LEU A 18 -27.52 -26.19 -16.79
C LEU A 18 -26.24 -26.93 -16.42
N LEU A 19 -26.17 -28.23 -16.71
CA LEU A 19 -24.95 -29.02 -16.48
C LEU A 19 -23.80 -28.56 -17.38
N ASP A 20 -24.04 -28.33 -18.66
CA ASP A 20 -23.06 -27.86 -19.63
C ASP A 20 -22.52 -26.48 -19.24
N VAL A 21 -23.38 -25.55 -18.81
CA VAL A 21 -22.96 -24.23 -18.27
C VAL A 21 -22.14 -24.41 -17.00
N GLY A 22 -22.52 -25.30 -16.08
CA GLY A 22 -21.78 -25.59 -14.86
C GLY A 22 -20.37 -26.12 -15.15
N ILE A 23 -20.24 -27.05 -16.11
CA ILE A 23 -18.94 -27.60 -16.56
C ILE A 23 -18.09 -26.50 -17.20
N ALA A 24 -18.67 -25.66 -18.05
CA ALA A 24 -17.94 -24.55 -18.69
C ALA A 24 -17.41 -23.54 -17.66
N VAL A 25 -18.23 -23.17 -16.69
CA VAL A 25 -17.83 -22.27 -15.58
C VAL A 25 -16.73 -22.89 -14.74
N LEU A 26 -16.85 -24.18 -14.38
CA LEU A 26 -15.83 -24.87 -13.61
C LEU A 26 -14.50 -24.94 -14.39
N ALA A 27 -14.54 -25.30 -15.67
CA ALA A 27 -13.36 -25.34 -16.53
C ALA A 27 -12.70 -23.94 -16.62
N PHE A 28 -13.48 -22.88 -16.81
CA PHE A 28 -12.98 -21.50 -16.82
C PHE A 28 -12.30 -21.13 -15.50
N VAL A 29 -12.92 -21.46 -14.36
CA VAL A 29 -12.37 -21.18 -13.02
C VAL A 29 -11.05 -21.95 -12.84
N LEU A 30 -10.99 -23.22 -13.21
CA LEU A 30 -9.76 -24.02 -13.09
C LEU A 30 -8.64 -23.49 -13.99
N VAL A 31 -8.95 -23.09 -15.22
CA VAL A 31 -7.96 -22.48 -16.13
C VAL A 31 -7.45 -21.14 -15.54
N CYS A 32 -8.35 -20.27 -15.05
CA CYS A 32 -7.94 -19.03 -14.38
C CYS A 32 -7.07 -19.30 -13.16
N ALA A 33 -7.42 -20.26 -12.33
CA ALA A 33 -6.63 -20.63 -11.15
C ALA A 33 -5.23 -21.15 -11.54
N ALA A 34 -5.15 -22.02 -12.55
CA ALA A 34 -3.89 -22.52 -13.08
C ALA A 34 -3.01 -21.37 -13.64
N LEU A 35 -3.59 -20.49 -14.44
CA LEU A 35 -2.88 -19.33 -14.97
C LEU A 35 -2.38 -18.40 -13.86
N ASN A 36 -3.17 -18.16 -12.82
CA ASN A 36 -2.75 -17.36 -11.66
C ASN A 36 -1.60 -18.01 -10.88
N ALA A 37 -1.55 -19.34 -10.84
CA ALA A 37 -0.47 -20.06 -10.16
C ALA A 37 0.82 -20.13 -10.99
N LEU A 38 0.72 -20.22 -12.31
CA LEU A 38 1.84 -20.45 -13.21
C LEU A 38 2.42 -19.16 -13.80
N LEU A 39 1.61 -18.12 -13.97
CA LEU A 39 2.07 -16.88 -14.58
C LEU A 39 2.86 -16.04 -13.59
N PRO A 40 3.94 -15.38 -14.05
CA PRO A 40 4.71 -14.47 -13.23
C PRO A 40 3.83 -13.27 -12.80
N PHE A 41 4.28 -12.61 -11.74
CA PHE A 41 3.70 -11.34 -11.30
C PHE A 41 3.72 -10.34 -12.47
N PRO A 42 2.59 -9.65 -12.77
CA PRO A 42 2.56 -8.68 -13.85
C PRO A 42 3.51 -7.52 -13.56
N GLU A 43 4.20 -7.05 -14.58
CA GLU A 43 5.04 -5.86 -14.49
C GLU A 43 4.19 -4.61 -14.22
N ILE A 44 4.40 -4.04 -13.04
CA ILE A 44 3.83 -2.78 -12.61
C ILE A 44 4.99 -1.82 -12.40
N ASP A 45 5.18 -0.92 -13.31
CA ASP A 45 6.39 -0.09 -13.50
C ASP A 45 7.26 0.10 -12.23
N VAL A 46 6.87 1.02 -11.34
CA VAL A 46 7.64 1.31 -10.13
C VAL A 46 7.64 0.12 -9.15
N VAL A 47 6.45 -0.46 -8.89
CA VAL A 47 6.26 -1.52 -7.88
C VAL A 47 7.11 -2.75 -8.18
N SER A 48 7.07 -3.23 -9.43
CA SER A 48 7.83 -4.43 -9.84
C SER A 48 9.32 -4.18 -9.83
N ALA A 49 9.74 -2.98 -10.18
CA ALA A 49 11.15 -2.62 -10.21
C ALA A 49 11.74 -2.56 -8.79
N GLU A 50 11.02 -1.94 -7.84
CA GLU A 50 11.44 -1.88 -6.45
C GLU A 50 11.39 -3.24 -5.75
N LEU A 51 10.35 -4.05 -6.00
CA LEU A 51 10.28 -5.43 -5.47
C LEU A 51 11.44 -6.30 -6.00
N ARG A 52 11.83 -6.13 -7.26
CA ARG A 52 12.95 -6.86 -7.86
C ARG A 52 14.26 -6.43 -7.21
N PHE A 53 14.49 -5.12 -7.13
CA PHE A 53 15.69 -4.58 -6.49
C PHE A 53 15.78 -5.05 -5.03
N PHE A 54 14.72 -4.89 -4.25
CA PHE A 54 14.71 -5.35 -2.87
C PHE A 54 14.98 -6.86 -2.75
N LYS A 55 14.39 -7.68 -3.62
CA LYS A 55 14.63 -9.14 -3.64
C LYS A 55 16.10 -9.49 -3.91
N GLU A 56 16.75 -8.75 -4.80
CA GLU A 56 18.16 -8.96 -5.15
C GLU A 56 19.09 -8.53 -4.01
N HIS A 57 18.72 -7.52 -3.23
CA HIS A 57 19.51 -6.92 -2.15
C HIS A 57 18.94 -7.18 -0.75
N ARG A 58 17.97 -8.09 -0.59
CA ARG A 58 17.22 -8.31 0.66
C ARG A 58 18.07 -8.59 1.89
N ASP A 59 19.25 -9.19 1.73
CA ASP A 59 20.17 -9.53 2.81
C ASP A 59 21.03 -8.32 3.24
N GLU A 60 20.91 -7.19 2.53
CA GLU A 60 21.60 -5.95 2.83
C GLU A 60 20.80 -5.04 3.78
N PHE A 61 19.49 -5.24 3.88
CA PHE A 61 18.59 -4.41 4.67
C PHE A 61 18.03 -5.16 5.86
N ASP A 62 17.98 -4.49 7.02
CA ASP A 62 17.34 -5.00 8.23
C ASP A 62 16.14 -4.15 8.67
N THR A 63 15.91 -3.03 8.01
CA THR A 63 14.82 -2.11 8.28
C THR A 63 14.15 -1.70 6.97
N VAL A 64 12.82 -1.64 6.95
CA VAL A 64 12.06 -1.20 5.78
C VAL A 64 10.92 -0.28 6.16
N PHE A 65 10.72 0.78 5.35
CA PHE A 65 9.55 1.66 5.44
C PHE A 65 8.64 1.39 4.24
N ILE A 66 7.36 1.15 4.47
CA ILE A 66 6.36 0.86 3.43
C ILE A 66 5.24 1.90 3.53
N GLY A 67 4.93 2.57 2.42
CA GLY A 67 3.85 3.54 2.39
C GLY A 67 3.77 4.33 1.08
N SER A 68 3.08 5.44 1.14
CA SER A 68 2.77 6.32 0.02
C SER A 68 3.94 7.23 -0.38
N SER A 69 3.62 8.27 -1.15
CA SER A 69 4.56 9.38 -1.46
C SER A 69 5.14 10.03 -0.20
N ARG A 70 4.41 9.99 0.91
CA ARG A 70 4.88 10.52 2.20
C ARG A 70 6.02 9.69 2.78
N ILE A 71 6.07 8.40 2.53
CA ILE A 71 7.24 7.58 2.85
C ILE A 71 8.33 7.83 1.80
N HIS A 72 8.00 7.71 0.51
CA HIS A 72 8.95 7.84 -0.60
C HIS A 72 9.79 9.12 -0.58
N HIS A 73 9.16 10.25 -0.24
CA HIS A 73 9.78 11.57 -0.28
C HIS A 73 10.19 12.13 1.08
N GLN A 74 9.81 11.49 2.21
CA GLN A 74 9.99 12.09 3.53
C GLN A 74 10.83 11.24 4.48
N ILE A 75 11.25 10.04 4.08
CA ILE A 75 12.08 9.17 4.90
C ILE A 75 13.42 8.94 4.19
N SER A 76 14.48 9.50 4.74
CA SER A 76 15.85 9.31 4.25
C SER A 76 16.53 8.14 4.99
N PRO A 77 16.77 6.99 4.33
CA PRO A 77 17.46 5.86 4.94
C PRO A 77 18.84 6.26 5.48
N ALA A 78 19.61 7.04 4.73
CA ALA A 78 20.94 7.48 5.13
C ALA A 78 20.93 8.28 6.45
N ILE A 79 19.91 9.14 6.66
CA ILE A 79 19.77 9.90 7.91
C ILE A 79 19.30 8.99 9.03
N PHE A 80 18.32 8.14 8.76
CA PHE A 80 17.80 7.19 9.74
C PHE A 80 18.91 6.28 10.27
N ASP A 81 19.67 5.65 9.37
CA ASP A 81 20.76 4.72 9.72
C ASP A 81 21.87 5.40 10.50
N ARG A 82 22.21 6.64 10.14
CA ARG A 82 23.21 7.42 10.86
C ARG A 82 22.77 7.71 12.30
N VAL A 83 21.55 8.22 12.50
CA VAL A 83 21.03 8.56 13.84
C VAL A 83 20.86 7.30 14.69
N MET A 84 20.36 6.22 14.12
CA MET A 84 20.26 4.94 14.83
C MET A 84 21.63 4.37 15.19
N GLY A 85 22.62 4.50 14.31
CA GLY A 85 24.01 4.11 14.60
C GLY A 85 24.64 4.92 15.72
N GLU A 86 24.46 6.25 15.72
CA GLU A 86 24.91 7.15 16.79
C GLU A 86 24.26 6.80 18.14
N ALA A 87 23.01 6.30 18.12
CA ALA A 87 22.29 5.84 19.31
C ALA A 87 22.66 4.40 19.77
N GLY A 88 23.57 3.72 19.08
CA GLY A 88 24.00 2.36 19.40
C GLY A 88 23.12 1.25 18.82
N HIS A 89 22.20 1.58 17.94
CA HIS A 89 21.26 0.65 17.27
C HIS A 89 21.44 0.67 15.75
N PRO A 90 22.60 0.27 15.20
CA PRO A 90 22.88 0.40 13.77
C PRO A 90 21.83 -0.34 12.92
N THR A 91 21.41 0.31 11.85
CA THR A 91 20.43 -0.18 10.88
C THR A 91 20.96 -0.09 9.46
N ARG A 92 20.34 -0.83 8.55
CA ARG A 92 20.44 -0.67 7.10
C ARG A 92 19.03 -0.63 6.54
N THR A 93 18.62 0.54 6.16
CA THR A 93 17.23 0.88 5.86
C THR A 93 16.95 0.93 4.37
N PHE A 94 15.81 0.40 3.95
CA PHE A 94 15.26 0.59 2.62
C PHE A 94 13.91 1.32 2.69
N ASN A 95 13.75 2.35 1.86
CA ASN A 95 12.50 3.08 1.72
C ASN A 95 11.66 2.46 0.60
N PHE A 96 10.62 1.70 0.94
CA PHE A 96 9.65 1.14 0.01
C PHE A 96 8.40 2.01 -0.07
N GLY A 97 8.58 3.30 -0.26
CA GLY A 97 7.50 4.25 -0.50
C GLY A 97 7.16 4.33 -1.98
N ILE A 98 5.89 4.29 -2.33
CA ILE A 98 5.43 4.39 -3.72
C ILE A 98 4.37 5.47 -3.84
N ASN A 99 4.58 6.42 -4.77
CA ASN A 99 3.64 7.51 -5.00
C ASN A 99 2.22 7.00 -5.24
N GLY A 100 1.27 7.49 -4.42
CA GLY A 100 -0.14 7.12 -4.49
C GLY A 100 -0.43 5.68 -4.05
N MET A 101 0.44 5.05 -3.27
CA MET A 101 0.14 3.78 -2.61
C MET A 101 -0.74 4.02 -1.39
N PHE A 102 -1.80 3.24 -1.25
CA PHE A 102 -2.74 3.29 -0.13
C PHE A 102 -3.00 1.88 0.39
N PRO A 103 -3.43 1.72 1.66
CA PRO A 103 -4.01 0.46 2.07
C PRO A 103 -5.27 0.17 1.21
N PRO A 104 -5.44 -1.02 0.63
CA PRO A 104 -4.80 -2.31 0.85
C PRO A 104 -3.59 -2.62 -0.04
N GLU A 105 -3.19 -1.74 -0.95
CA GLU A 105 -2.01 -1.94 -1.82
C GLU A 105 -0.74 -2.13 -0.98
N SER A 106 -0.57 -1.34 0.10
CA SER A 106 0.56 -1.48 1.04
C SER A 106 0.64 -2.89 1.62
N GLY A 107 -0.50 -3.49 1.98
CA GLY A 107 -0.55 -4.86 2.47
C GLY A 107 -0.20 -5.91 1.42
N TYR A 108 -0.47 -5.64 0.14
CA TYR A 108 -0.05 -6.50 -0.96
C TYR A 108 1.48 -6.45 -1.14
N VAL A 109 2.04 -5.24 -1.14
CA VAL A 109 3.50 -5.03 -1.23
C VAL A 109 4.21 -5.67 -0.05
N LEU A 110 3.73 -5.45 1.17
CA LEU A 110 4.26 -6.06 2.39
C LEU A 110 4.33 -7.59 2.26
N GLU A 111 3.26 -8.25 1.84
CA GLU A 111 3.25 -9.71 1.68
C GLU A 111 4.27 -10.18 0.64
N ARG A 112 4.39 -9.46 -0.49
CA ARG A 112 5.39 -9.77 -1.51
C ARG A 112 6.82 -9.58 -1.01
N LEU A 113 7.06 -8.52 -0.26
CA LEU A 113 8.36 -8.26 0.36
C LEU A 113 8.71 -9.38 1.37
N LEU A 114 7.81 -9.71 2.29
CA LEU A 114 8.04 -10.77 3.28
C LEU A 114 8.21 -12.15 2.63
N SER A 115 7.58 -12.41 1.48
CA SER A 115 7.73 -13.66 0.73
C SER A 115 9.17 -13.89 0.21
N THR A 116 9.98 -12.84 0.12
CA THR A 116 11.42 -12.95 -0.23
C THR A 116 12.28 -13.44 0.93
N LYS A 117 11.70 -13.62 2.12
CA LYS A 117 12.36 -14.05 3.38
C LYS A 117 13.54 -13.16 3.76
N PRO A 118 13.36 -11.84 3.87
CA PRO A 118 14.41 -10.92 4.31
C PRO A 118 14.69 -11.10 5.81
N ARG A 119 15.89 -10.69 6.25
CA ARG A 119 16.28 -10.70 7.67
C ARG A 119 16.00 -9.35 8.33
N LEU A 120 14.73 -8.95 8.41
CA LEU A 120 14.34 -7.67 8.97
C LEU A 120 14.29 -7.70 10.50
N LYS A 121 14.67 -6.59 11.12
CA LYS A 121 14.44 -6.25 12.52
C LYS A 121 13.16 -5.44 12.66
N TRP A 122 13.03 -4.37 11.87
CA TRP A 122 11.89 -3.45 11.94
C TRP A 122 11.23 -3.25 10.58
N VAL A 123 9.89 -3.24 10.62
CA VAL A 123 9.04 -2.95 9.45
C VAL A 123 8.11 -1.80 9.81
N PHE A 124 8.39 -0.63 9.26
CA PHE A 124 7.53 0.53 9.38
C PHE A 124 6.46 0.49 8.29
N ILE A 125 5.20 0.64 8.70
CA ILE A 125 4.05 0.64 7.79
C ILE A 125 3.31 1.95 8.00
N GLU A 126 3.15 2.73 6.92
CA GLU A 126 2.33 3.94 6.98
C GLU A 126 0.89 3.57 7.33
N LEU A 127 0.35 4.25 8.35
CA LEU A 127 -0.98 4.00 8.85
C LEU A 127 -1.95 5.03 8.27
N ASP A 128 -2.98 4.52 7.60
CA ASP A 128 -4.10 5.29 7.09
C ASP A 128 -5.36 4.40 7.08
N GLU A 129 -6.54 4.97 6.89
CA GLU A 129 -7.76 4.20 6.68
C GLU A 129 -7.68 3.39 5.37
N LEU A 130 -8.31 2.21 5.37
CA LEU A 130 -8.46 1.44 4.13
C LEU A 130 -9.19 2.27 3.08
N GLU A 131 -8.53 2.51 1.96
CA GLU A 131 -9.11 3.27 0.85
C GLU A 131 -10.08 2.40 0.05
N THR A 132 -11.28 2.92 -0.15
CA THR A 132 -12.33 2.27 -0.93
C THR A 132 -12.76 3.10 -2.14
N ARG A 133 -12.29 4.36 -2.24
CA ARG A 133 -12.70 5.27 -3.31
C ARG A 133 -12.18 4.82 -4.67
N ARG A 134 -12.96 5.11 -5.68
CA ARG A 134 -12.51 4.99 -7.07
C ARG A 134 -11.51 6.11 -7.38
N ILE A 135 -10.41 5.74 -8.04
CA ILE A 135 -9.44 6.70 -8.54
C ILE A 135 -9.59 6.73 -10.07
N PRO A 136 -10.38 7.66 -10.65
CA PRO A 136 -10.79 7.60 -12.06
C PRO A 136 -9.61 7.48 -13.05
N LYS A 137 -8.51 8.20 -12.78
CA LYS A 137 -7.30 8.15 -13.62
C LYS A 137 -6.57 6.81 -13.56
N ALA A 138 -6.80 6.02 -12.52
CA ALA A 138 -6.14 4.74 -12.29
C ALA A 138 -7.01 3.52 -12.64
N GLU A 139 -8.32 3.68 -12.83
CA GLU A 139 -9.28 2.57 -13.01
C GLU A 139 -8.93 1.62 -14.16
N ALA A 140 -8.34 2.14 -15.24
CA ALA A 140 -7.89 1.34 -16.39
C ALA A 140 -6.42 0.90 -16.29
N SER A 141 -5.72 1.27 -15.22
CA SER A 141 -4.30 0.97 -15.06
C SER A 141 -4.09 -0.47 -14.57
N ARG A 142 -2.97 -1.08 -14.97
CA ARG A 142 -2.56 -2.39 -14.41
C ARG A 142 -2.42 -2.31 -12.90
N ARG A 143 -2.01 -1.15 -12.37
CA ARG A 143 -1.81 -0.93 -10.94
C ARG A 143 -3.11 -1.07 -10.16
N SER A 144 -4.25 -0.70 -10.71
CA SER A 144 -5.55 -0.91 -10.06
C SER A 144 -5.96 -2.38 -9.97
N LEU A 145 -5.44 -3.23 -10.86
CA LEU A 145 -5.82 -4.64 -10.93
C LEU A 145 -4.94 -5.54 -10.06
N TYR A 146 -3.64 -5.26 -9.95
CA TYR A 146 -2.68 -6.24 -9.45
C TYR A 146 -2.86 -6.62 -7.98
N TRP A 147 -3.32 -5.71 -7.14
CA TRP A 147 -3.55 -5.97 -5.73
C TRP A 147 -4.98 -6.46 -5.42
N HIS A 148 -5.91 -6.47 -6.40
CA HIS A 148 -7.26 -7.00 -6.25
C HIS A 148 -7.29 -8.53 -6.27
N ASP A 149 -6.50 -9.17 -5.41
CA ASP A 149 -6.66 -10.58 -5.10
C ASP A 149 -7.83 -10.81 -4.14
N TRP A 150 -8.16 -12.06 -3.85
CA TRP A 150 -9.25 -12.39 -2.93
C TRP A 150 -9.05 -11.78 -1.54
N LYS A 151 -7.83 -11.83 -1.00
CA LYS A 151 -7.49 -11.36 0.35
C LYS A 151 -7.75 -9.85 0.50
N ARG A 152 -7.26 -9.03 -0.46
CA ARG A 152 -7.40 -7.57 -0.43
C ARG A 152 -8.80 -7.12 -0.82
N THR A 153 -9.36 -7.74 -1.86
CA THR A 153 -10.73 -7.43 -2.28
C THR A 153 -11.72 -7.71 -1.16
N SER A 154 -11.60 -8.84 -0.45
CA SER A 154 -12.49 -9.13 0.67
C SER A 154 -12.37 -8.12 1.82
N LEU A 155 -11.18 -7.56 2.06
CA LEU A 155 -11.00 -6.47 3.04
C LEU A 155 -11.72 -5.20 2.61
N VAL A 156 -11.56 -4.80 1.35
CA VAL A 156 -12.22 -3.61 0.79
C VAL A 156 -13.74 -3.77 0.81
N LEU A 157 -14.25 -4.92 0.37
CA LEU A 157 -15.70 -5.18 0.38
C LEU A 157 -16.29 -5.14 1.79
N ARG A 158 -15.58 -5.69 2.78
CA ARG A 158 -15.99 -5.58 4.19
C ARG A 158 -15.96 -4.13 4.68
N LYS A 159 -14.93 -3.35 4.32
CA LYS A 159 -14.85 -1.94 4.67
C LYS A 159 -16.02 -1.15 4.09
N ILE A 160 -16.45 -1.44 2.86
CA ILE A 160 -17.63 -0.85 2.24
C ILE A 160 -18.91 -1.21 3.03
N LEU A 161 -19.03 -2.47 3.47
CA LEU A 161 -20.17 -2.94 4.24
C LEU A 161 -20.18 -2.44 5.70
N ASP A 162 -18.99 -2.19 6.29
CA ASP A 162 -18.86 -1.62 7.63
C ASP A 162 -19.14 -0.09 7.66
N GLY A 163 -19.24 0.56 6.50
CA GLY A 163 -19.41 2.01 6.41
C GLY A 163 -20.84 2.48 6.63
N ASP A 164 -20.99 3.66 7.23
CA ASP A 164 -22.28 4.29 7.51
C ASP A 164 -22.90 4.94 6.26
N ASP A 165 -22.10 5.28 5.23
CA ASP A 165 -22.59 5.91 4.00
C ASP A 165 -22.88 4.88 2.92
N GLN A 166 -24.16 4.55 2.78
CA GLN A 166 -24.65 3.52 1.85
C GLN A 166 -24.87 4.05 0.42
N ARG A 167 -24.76 5.37 0.17
CA ARG A 167 -25.12 5.96 -1.13
C ARG A 167 -24.27 5.41 -2.27
N ASP A 168 -22.97 5.32 -2.07
CA ASP A 168 -22.02 4.82 -3.07
C ASP A 168 -21.61 3.36 -2.82
N ALA A 169 -22.06 2.75 -1.70
CA ALA A 169 -21.60 1.42 -1.28
C ALA A 169 -21.84 0.34 -2.34
N ARG A 170 -23.03 0.37 -3.01
CA ARG A 170 -23.36 -0.59 -4.06
C ARG A 170 -22.42 -0.46 -5.26
N ASP A 171 -22.18 0.75 -5.71
CA ASP A 171 -21.35 1.00 -6.89
C ASP A 171 -19.89 0.66 -6.60
N LEU A 172 -19.38 0.98 -5.40
CA LEU A 172 -18.05 0.58 -4.95
C LEU A 172 -17.92 -0.94 -4.82
N PHE A 173 -18.96 -1.62 -4.28
CA PHE A 173 -18.98 -3.08 -4.18
C PHE A 173 -18.84 -3.74 -5.55
N PHE A 174 -19.65 -3.32 -6.53
CA PHE A 174 -19.57 -3.84 -7.90
C PHE A 174 -18.24 -3.49 -8.57
N PHE A 175 -17.73 -2.28 -8.36
CA PHE A 175 -16.46 -1.85 -8.90
C PHE A 175 -15.30 -2.74 -8.43
N HIS A 176 -15.13 -2.95 -7.13
CA HIS A 176 -14.05 -3.78 -6.59
C HIS A 176 -14.23 -5.26 -6.93
N THR A 177 -15.47 -5.75 -6.98
CA THR A 177 -15.76 -7.11 -7.45
C THR A 177 -15.39 -7.30 -8.92
N ALA A 178 -15.67 -6.31 -9.77
CA ALA A 178 -15.27 -6.34 -11.18
C ALA A 178 -13.76 -6.33 -11.36
N LEU A 179 -13.02 -5.55 -10.56
CA LEU A 179 -11.55 -5.56 -10.58
C LEU A 179 -10.97 -6.91 -10.14
N PHE A 180 -11.56 -7.51 -9.10
CA PHE A 180 -11.19 -8.87 -8.69
C PHE A 180 -11.45 -9.88 -9.82
N ALA A 181 -12.63 -9.86 -10.44
CA ALA A 181 -12.95 -10.75 -11.54
C ALA A 181 -12.01 -10.58 -12.73
N LYS A 182 -11.65 -9.34 -13.08
CA LYS A 182 -10.66 -9.04 -14.11
C LYS A 182 -9.27 -9.57 -13.74
N ASN A 183 -8.82 -9.38 -12.50
CA ASN A 183 -7.55 -9.92 -12.02
C ASN A 183 -7.57 -11.45 -12.06
N PHE A 184 -8.60 -12.07 -11.51
CA PHE A 184 -8.75 -13.52 -11.46
C PHE A 184 -8.77 -14.14 -12.86
N ALA A 185 -9.53 -13.56 -13.79
CA ALA A 185 -9.61 -14.00 -15.19
C ALA A 185 -8.37 -13.62 -16.03
N ASN A 186 -7.36 -12.97 -15.44
CA ASN A 186 -6.14 -12.49 -16.13
C ASN A 186 -6.39 -11.44 -17.25
N ILE A 187 -7.53 -10.80 -17.28
CA ILE A 187 -7.89 -9.84 -18.33
C ILE A 187 -6.99 -8.59 -18.32
N GLY A 188 -6.44 -8.22 -17.18
CA GLY A 188 -5.49 -7.12 -17.05
C GLY A 188 -4.02 -7.54 -17.04
N ARG A 189 -3.74 -8.83 -16.99
CA ARG A 189 -2.39 -9.40 -17.02
C ARG A 189 -1.95 -9.56 -18.47
N LYS A 190 -1.53 -8.48 -19.12
CA LYS A 190 -0.81 -8.65 -20.39
C LYS A 190 0.52 -9.33 -20.08
N ILE A 191 0.67 -10.58 -20.51
CA ILE A 191 1.97 -11.14 -20.79
C ILE A 191 2.46 -10.33 -21.99
N ASP A 192 3.27 -9.31 -21.72
CA ASP A 192 3.90 -8.58 -22.80
C ASP A 192 5.08 -9.42 -23.29
N LEU A 193 4.76 -10.37 -24.18
CA LEU A 193 5.77 -11.22 -24.79
C LEU A 193 6.83 -10.38 -25.47
N SER A 194 6.44 -9.22 -26.03
CA SER A 194 7.34 -8.26 -26.64
C SER A 194 8.28 -7.63 -25.61
N TRP A 195 7.78 -7.32 -24.42
CA TRP A 195 8.59 -6.85 -23.31
C TRP A 195 9.60 -7.93 -22.87
N TRP A 196 9.13 -9.17 -22.67
CA TRP A 196 10.00 -10.30 -22.33
C TRP A 196 11.11 -10.50 -23.35
N ILE A 197 10.78 -10.54 -24.62
CA ILE A 197 11.75 -10.73 -25.71
C ILE A 197 12.74 -9.54 -25.75
N SER A 198 12.27 -8.32 -25.55
CA SER A 198 13.11 -7.11 -25.57
C SER A 198 14.04 -6.98 -24.33
N HIS A 199 13.73 -7.66 -23.24
CA HIS A 199 14.50 -7.64 -21.98
C HIS A 199 15.31 -8.90 -21.71
N LEU A 200 15.20 -9.93 -22.55
CA LEU A 200 16.05 -11.11 -22.50
C LEU A 200 17.53 -10.68 -22.64
N GLY A 201 18.28 -10.84 -21.55
CA GLY A 201 19.73 -10.56 -21.52
C GLY A 201 20.12 -9.11 -21.30
N LYS A 202 19.18 -8.17 -21.11
CA LYS A 202 19.52 -6.79 -20.75
C LYS A 202 19.52 -6.63 -19.23
N LYS A 203 20.62 -6.11 -18.67
CA LYS A 203 20.62 -5.57 -17.31
C LYS A 203 19.76 -4.30 -17.36
N THR A 204 18.63 -4.31 -16.67
CA THR A 204 17.78 -3.12 -16.48
C THR A 204 18.56 -2.12 -15.63
N ALA A 205 18.66 -0.86 -16.08
CA ALA A 205 19.16 0.23 -15.25
C ALA A 205 18.30 0.31 -13.97
N ALA A 206 18.91 0.71 -12.86
CA ALA A 206 18.20 0.94 -11.61
C ALA A 206 17.04 1.94 -11.86
N PRO A 207 15.84 1.65 -11.39
CA PRO A 207 14.70 2.53 -11.61
C PRO A 207 14.93 3.88 -10.90
N LYS A 208 14.53 4.98 -11.53
CA LYS A 208 14.66 6.33 -10.96
C LYS A 208 13.93 6.48 -9.62
N SER A 209 12.93 5.67 -9.35
CA SER A 209 12.20 5.62 -8.08
C SER A 209 13.07 5.18 -6.89
N LEU A 210 14.20 4.54 -7.13
CA LEU A 210 15.14 4.16 -6.08
C LEU A 210 16.00 5.33 -5.57
N GLY A 211 15.86 6.52 -6.16
CA GLY A 211 16.65 7.68 -5.79
C GLY A 211 18.12 7.58 -6.20
N ARG A 212 18.92 8.55 -5.72
CA ARG A 212 20.33 8.67 -6.07
C ARG A 212 21.19 7.56 -5.44
N ASP A 213 20.84 7.17 -4.22
CA ASP A 213 21.65 6.25 -3.42
C ASP A 213 21.15 4.79 -3.52
N GLY A 214 20.10 4.54 -4.31
CA GLY A 214 19.54 3.20 -4.52
C GLY A 214 18.80 2.64 -3.31
N ASP A 215 18.39 3.50 -2.37
CA ASP A 215 17.78 3.15 -1.09
C ASP A 215 16.25 3.41 -1.06
N GLY A 216 15.69 3.85 -2.18
CA GLY A 216 14.25 4.14 -2.35
C GLY A 216 13.83 5.56 -1.95
N TYR A 217 14.73 6.42 -1.51
CA TYR A 217 14.41 7.79 -1.14
C TYR A 217 14.62 8.77 -2.31
N VAL A 218 13.60 9.58 -2.59
CA VAL A 218 13.66 10.64 -3.60
C VAL A 218 13.23 11.97 -2.97
N PRO A 219 14.15 12.86 -2.60
CA PRO A 219 13.81 14.13 -1.97
C PRO A 219 13.01 15.05 -2.89
N GLN A 220 12.17 15.88 -2.29
CA GLN A 220 11.49 16.99 -2.95
C GLN A 220 12.13 18.32 -2.50
N ILE A 221 12.66 19.08 -3.44
CA ILE A 221 13.37 20.35 -3.15
C ILE A 221 12.46 21.58 -3.25
N LYS A 222 11.24 21.42 -3.82
CA LYS A 222 10.28 22.52 -3.96
C LYS A 222 9.74 22.94 -2.59
N THR A 223 9.47 24.24 -2.42
CA THR A 223 8.73 24.80 -1.29
C THR A 223 7.37 25.33 -1.77
N MET A 224 6.45 25.54 -0.84
CA MET A 224 5.18 26.20 -1.12
C MET A 224 5.43 27.61 -1.65
N SER A 225 4.61 28.07 -2.58
CA SER A 225 4.50 29.49 -2.91
C SER A 225 3.84 30.25 -1.74
N GLU A 226 3.99 31.56 -1.71
CA GLU A 226 3.37 32.40 -0.67
C GLU A 226 1.85 32.21 -0.57
N ALA A 227 1.14 32.12 -1.68
CA ALA A 227 -0.29 31.88 -1.73
C ALA A 227 -0.68 30.50 -1.17
N GLU A 228 0.10 29.45 -1.50
CA GLU A 228 -0.08 28.09 -0.97
C GLU A 228 0.20 28.06 0.53
N ALA A 229 1.23 28.77 1.01
CA ALA A 229 1.57 28.87 2.43
C ALA A 229 0.44 29.51 3.25
N VAL A 230 -0.11 30.64 2.79
CA VAL A 230 -1.25 31.30 3.45
C VAL A 230 -2.48 30.36 3.51
N ALA A 231 -2.79 29.68 2.42
CA ALA A 231 -3.90 28.72 2.38
C ALA A 231 -3.66 27.50 3.29
N TYR A 232 -2.42 27.03 3.35
CA TYR A 232 -2.01 25.94 4.24
C TYR A 232 -2.18 26.31 5.71
N GLU A 233 -1.65 27.48 6.14
CA GLU A 233 -1.75 27.94 7.53
C GLU A 233 -3.21 28.10 7.99
N ALA A 234 -4.04 28.72 7.15
CA ALA A 234 -5.47 28.85 7.44
C ALA A 234 -6.15 27.46 7.54
N GLY A 235 -5.76 26.53 6.67
CA GLY A 235 -6.24 25.15 6.70
C GLY A 235 -5.78 24.39 7.94
N LEU A 236 -4.50 24.54 8.33
CA LEU A 236 -3.93 23.90 9.50
C LEU A 236 -4.58 24.41 10.79
N LYS A 237 -4.77 25.72 10.94
CA LYS A 237 -5.47 26.28 12.10
C LYS A 237 -6.86 25.68 12.27
N ARG A 238 -7.62 25.54 11.19
CA ARG A 238 -8.94 24.86 11.23
C ARG A 238 -8.82 23.41 11.62
N ALA A 239 -7.90 22.66 11.01
CA ALA A 239 -7.69 21.23 11.29
C ALA A 239 -7.28 20.97 12.74
N VAL A 240 -6.45 21.85 13.33
CA VAL A 240 -6.03 21.75 14.74
C VAL A 240 -7.21 22.00 15.71
N VAL A 241 -8.12 22.93 15.38
CA VAL A 241 -9.33 23.18 16.16
C VAL A 241 -10.35 22.06 16.02
N GLN A 242 -10.44 21.47 14.82
CA GLN A 242 -11.36 20.39 14.47
C GLN A 242 -10.75 19.00 14.65
N ALA A 243 -9.58 18.91 15.34
CA ALA A 243 -8.92 17.65 15.56
C ALA A 243 -9.84 16.66 16.29
N GLU A 244 -10.24 15.61 15.60
CA GLU A 244 -11.15 14.60 16.11
C GLU A 244 -10.41 13.31 16.43
N LEU A 245 -10.82 12.66 17.54
CA LEU A 245 -10.47 11.28 17.80
C LEU A 245 -11.40 10.40 16.95
N ARG A 246 -10.82 9.74 15.95
CA ARG A 246 -11.56 8.89 15.04
C ARG A 246 -11.26 7.42 15.33
N ARG A 247 -12.29 6.68 15.71
CA ARG A 247 -12.17 5.24 15.82
C ARG A 247 -11.94 4.65 14.43
N VAL A 248 -10.90 3.86 14.33
CA VAL A 248 -10.55 3.12 13.11
C VAL A 248 -11.65 2.11 12.81
N SER A 249 -12.01 1.94 11.54
CA SER A 249 -13.03 0.97 11.16
C SER A 249 -12.60 -0.46 11.49
N PRO A 250 -13.55 -1.37 11.81
CA PRO A 250 -13.23 -2.76 12.14
C PRO A 250 -12.43 -3.47 11.04
N SER A 251 -12.69 -3.17 9.78
CA SER A 251 -11.97 -3.74 8.64
C SER A 251 -10.54 -3.22 8.53
N THR A 252 -10.32 -1.91 8.75
CA THR A 252 -8.97 -1.31 8.81
C THR A 252 -8.18 -1.92 9.97
N GLU A 253 -8.75 -1.96 11.16
CA GLU A 253 -8.09 -2.54 12.33
C GLU A 253 -7.70 -4.01 12.12
N ARG A 254 -8.58 -4.81 11.51
CA ARG A 254 -8.30 -6.21 11.17
C ARG A 254 -7.15 -6.33 10.17
N ALA A 255 -7.08 -5.44 9.19
CA ALA A 255 -6.00 -5.43 8.20
C ALA A 255 -4.64 -5.17 8.87
N TYR A 256 -4.54 -4.12 9.70
CA TYR A 256 -3.29 -3.78 10.37
C TYR A 256 -2.86 -4.83 11.40
N ARG A 257 -3.82 -5.45 12.11
CA ARG A 257 -3.53 -6.61 12.98
C ARG A 257 -2.93 -7.75 12.17
N GLN A 258 -3.54 -8.11 11.05
CA GLN A 258 -3.04 -9.18 10.19
C GLN A 258 -1.63 -8.86 9.66
N TRP A 259 -1.37 -7.62 9.25
CA TRP A 259 -0.05 -7.20 8.79
C TRP A 259 0.99 -7.23 9.92
N ALA A 260 0.62 -6.81 11.13
CA ALA A 260 1.48 -6.94 12.29
C ALA A 260 1.84 -8.40 12.57
N ASP A 261 0.86 -9.31 12.50
CA ASP A 261 1.08 -10.74 12.73
C ASP A 261 1.96 -11.36 11.62
N ASP A 262 1.78 -10.95 10.37
CA ASP A 262 2.60 -11.42 9.24
C ASP A 262 4.06 -10.95 9.41
N VAL A 263 4.30 -9.71 9.86
CA VAL A 263 5.64 -9.19 10.18
C VAL A 263 6.28 -9.94 11.35
N ARG A 264 5.54 -10.15 12.45
CA ARG A 264 6.04 -10.92 13.61
C ARG A 264 6.38 -12.37 13.27
N LYS A 265 5.56 -13.02 12.43
CA LYS A 265 5.85 -14.38 11.93
C LYS A 265 7.11 -14.43 11.07
N ALA A 266 7.46 -13.34 10.41
CA ALA A 266 8.72 -13.21 9.68
C ALA A 266 9.92 -12.91 10.59
N GLY A 267 9.72 -12.77 11.92
CA GLY A 267 10.77 -12.50 12.89
C GLY A 267 11.10 -11.01 13.07
N ALA A 268 10.28 -10.12 12.55
CA ALA A 268 10.48 -8.66 12.65
C ALA A 268 9.45 -7.99 13.57
N THR A 269 9.75 -6.78 14.01
CA THR A 269 8.85 -5.95 14.81
C THR A 269 8.10 -4.96 13.91
N PRO A 270 6.75 -5.01 13.88
CA PRO A 270 5.95 -4.04 13.14
C PRO A 270 5.85 -2.72 13.89
N ILE A 271 5.98 -1.60 13.16
CA ILE A 271 5.79 -0.24 13.67
C ILE A 271 4.86 0.49 12.70
N PHE A 272 3.83 1.13 13.23
CA PHE A 272 2.88 1.88 12.42
C PHE A 272 3.18 3.38 12.52
N LEU A 273 3.32 4.02 11.37
CA LEU A 273 3.73 5.39 11.25
C LEU A 273 2.60 6.26 10.71
N ILE A 274 2.20 7.30 11.44
CA ILE A 274 1.31 8.33 10.93
C ILE A 274 2.18 9.54 10.59
N THR A 275 2.23 9.86 9.30
CA THR A 275 3.07 10.93 8.76
C THR A 275 2.49 12.32 9.05
N PRO A 276 3.31 13.39 9.07
CA PRO A 276 2.86 14.75 9.36
C PRO A 276 2.08 15.35 8.18
N THR A 277 0.78 15.20 8.19
CA THR A 277 -0.15 15.80 7.22
C THR A 277 -0.92 16.96 7.82
N ARG A 278 -1.55 17.81 6.98
CA ARG A 278 -2.43 18.87 7.48
C ARG A 278 -3.63 18.31 8.26
N ALA A 279 -4.09 17.11 7.91
CA ALA A 279 -5.15 16.42 8.66
C ALA A 279 -4.65 16.03 10.05
N GLN A 280 -5.35 16.50 11.10
CA GLN A 280 -4.98 16.28 12.49
C GLN A 280 -5.81 15.16 13.14
N THR A 281 -6.26 14.19 12.34
CA THR A 281 -7.07 13.07 12.83
C THR A 281 -6.25 12.16 13.71
N LYS A 282 -6.68 11.97 14.95
CA LYS A 282 -6.11 10.99 15.87
C LYS A 282 -6.83 9.65 15.70
N PHE A 283 -6.10 8.62 15.35
CA PHE A 283 -6.68 7.30 15.20
C PHE A 283 -6.75 6.56 16.54
N GLU A 284 -7.94 6.08 16.89
CA GLU A 284 -8.16 5.25 18.07
C GLU A 284 -8.34 3.78 17.65
N PHE A 285 -7.47 2.92 18.19
CA PHE A 285 -7.54 1.47 18.04
C PHE A 285 -8.08 0.85 19.32
N ARG A 286 -8.79 -0.25 19.19
CA ARG A 286 -9.17 -1.03 20.37
C ARG A 286 -7.93 -1.60 21.04
N PRO A 287 -7.84 -1.60 22.38
CA PRO A 287 -6.68 -2.12 23.11
C PRO A 287 -6.29 -3.55 22.72
N GLU A 288 -7.30 -4.41 22.52
CA GLU A 288 -7.13 -5.81 22.12
C GLU A 288 -6.64 -6.00 20.67
N SER A 289 -6.53 -4.93 19.90
CA SER A 289 -6.02 -5.02 18.52
C SER A 289 -4.54 -5.37 18.41
N GLY A 290 -3.76 -5.09 19.48
CA GLY A 290 -2.31 -5.23 19.46
C GLY A 290 -1.59 -4.25 18.52
N VAL A 291 -2.31 -3.29 17.94
CA VAL A 291 -1.77 -2.25 17.04
C VAL A 291 -1.39 -1.00 17.81
N ALA A 292 -2.18 -0.61 18.80
CA ALA A 292 -2.07 0.67 19.50
C ALA A 292 -0.67 0.93 20.13
N GLY A 293 -0.02 -0.10 20.67
CA GLY A 293 1.30 0.02 21.30
C GLY A 293 2.48 0.22 20.34
N ALA A 294 2.25 0.03 19.05
CA ALA A 294 3.26 0.13 18.00
C ALA A 294 3.05 1.34 17.07
N VAL A 295 2.20 2.30 17.44
CA VAL A 295 1.91 3.48 16.60
C VAL A 295 2.82 4.65 16.99
N MET A 296 3.46 5.24 15.98
CA MET A 296 4.20 6.51 16.08
C MET A 296 3.41 7.61 15.37
N PRO A 297 2.63 8.43 16.07
CA PRO A 297 1.80 9.48 15.48
C PRO A 297 2.57 10.81 15.40
N PHE A 298 2.88 11.26 14.18
CA PHE A 298 3.49 12.56 13.91
C PHE A 298 2.52 13.57 13.29
N ASN A 299 1.27 13.21 13.14
CA ASN A 299 0.20 14.09 12.62
C ASN A 299 -0.42 14.98 13.73
N ASP A 300 0.40 15.48 14.63
CA ASP A 300 0.02 16.40 15.70
C ASP A 300 0.84 17.69 15.62
N ALA A 301 0.24 18.74 15.05
CA ALA A 301 0.90 20.03 14.89
C ALA A 301 1.21 20.75 16.22
N LYS A 302 0.55 20.38 17.32
CA LYS A 302 0.86 20.90 18.66
C LYS A 302 2.04 20.17 19.29
N GLY A 303 2.10 18.85 19.10
CA GLY A 303 3.17 18.02 19.61
C GLY A 303 4.48 18.16 18.83
N TYR A 304 4.37 18.39 17.51
CA TYR A 304 5.52 18.48 16.60
C TYR A 304 5.48 19.75 15.72
N PRO A 305 5.42 20.97 16.30
CA PRO A 305 5.24 22.20 15.54
C PRO A 305 6.31 22.42 14.46
N GLN A 306 7.53 21.91 14.70
CA GLN A 306 8.63 21.99 13.75
C GLN A 306 8.34 21.32 12.40
N LEU A 307 7.49 20.30 12.34
CA LEU A 307 7.13 19.59 11.10
C LEU A 307 6.03 20.30 10.29
N TYR A 308 5.47 21.39 10.82
CA TYR A 308 4.32 22.08 10.22
C TYR A 308 4.64 23.50 9.76
N ARG A 309 5.92 23.89 9.73
CA ARG A 309 6.38 25.15 9.20
C ARG A 309 6.31 25.17 7.67
N ASN A 310 5.95 26.30 7.07
CA ASN A 310 5.76 26.43 5.62
C ASN A 310 7.02 26.17 4.80
N GLU A 311 8.17 26.67 5.28
CA GLU A 311 9.44 26.61 4.59
C GLU A 311 10.01 25.21 4.41
N ILE A 312 9.51 24.24 5.18
CA ILE A 312 9.93 22.84 5.08
C ILE A 312 8.91 21.95 4.37
N ARG A 313 7.92 22.55 3.69
CA ARG A 313 6.84 21.80 3.02
C ARG A 313 6.77 22.11 1.53
N VAL A 314 6.35 21.10 0.78
CA VAL A 314 6.02 21.19 -0.65
C VAL A 314 4.56 21.56 -0.85
N ASP A 315 3.70 20.97 -0.02
CA ASP A 315 2.24 21.15 -0.01
C ASP A 315 1.65 20.76 1.36
N ALA A 316 0.34 20.64 1.44
CA ALA A 316 -0.37 20.35 2.67
C ALA A 316 0.01 18.98 3.32
N ASP A 317 0.49 18.03 2.53
CA ASP A 317 0.71 16.65 2.95
C ASP A 317 2.15 16.16 2.75
N HIS A 318 3.00 16.96 2.10
CA HIS A 318 4.39 16.57 1.80
C HIS A 318 5.40 17.57 2.37
N LEU A 319 6.45 17.01 2.98
CA LEU A 319 7.65 17.75 3.40
C LEU A 319 8.63 17.86 2.22
N ASN A 320 9.42 18.94 2.18
CA ASN A 320 10.56 19.03 1.31
C ASN A 320 11.77 18.31 1.92
N GLU A 321 12.93 18.37 1.26
CA GLU A 321 14.17 17.71 1.71
C GLU A 321 14.53 18.06 3.16
N THR A 322 14.50 19.34 3.52
CA THR A 322 14.79 19.81 4.89
C THR A 322 13.79 19.24 5.90
N GLY A 323 12.50 19.27 5.57
CA GLY A 323 11.46 18.70 6.44
C GLY A 323 11.56 17.17 6.55
N ALA A 324 11.93 16.50 5.46
CA ALA A 324 12.18 15.07 5.44
C ALA A 324 13.34 14.66 6.36
N GLU A 325 14.43 15.45 6.36
CA GLU A 325 15.54 15.23 7.29
C GLU A 325 15.10 15.38 8.76
N GLU A 326 14.41 16.48 9.10
CA GLU A 326 13.91 16.69 10.46
C GLU A 326 12.96 15.57 10.90
N PHE A 327 12.06 15.16 10.02
CA PHE A 327 11.11 14.10 10.29
C PHE A 327 11.81 12.75 10.49
N THR A 328 12.75 12.41 9.62
CA THR A 328 13.50 11.14 9.71
C THR A 328 14.30 11.07 11.03
N ARG A 329 14.93 12.15 11.46
CA ARG A 329 15.61 12.23 12.77
C ARG A 329 14.66 11.98 13.92
N LEU A 330 13.49 12.61 13.91
CA LEU A 330 12.47 12.42 14.96
C LEU A 330 11.98 10.97 15.05
N ILE A 331 11.83 10.29 13.91
CA ILE A 331 11.47 8.87 13.92
C ILE A 331 12.58 8.03 14.55
N ALA A 332 13.84 8.24 14.13
CA ALA A 332 14.98 7.50 14.64
C ALA A 332 15.18 7.73 16.16
N ASP A 333 15.13 8.98 16.62
CA ASP A 333 15.20 9.33 18.04
C ASP A 333 14.06 8.72 18.86
N THR A 334 12.85 8.66 18.28
CA THR A 334 11.70 8.05 18.94
C THR A 334 11.87 6.54 19.04
N LEU A 335 12.32 5.89 17.97
CA LEU A 335 12.60 4.45 17.98
C LEU A 335 13.68 4.10 18.99
N SER A 336 14.81 4.84 18.97
CA SER A 336 15.91 4.62 19.90
C SER A 336 15.47 4.73 21.36
N ARG A 337 14.66 5.72 21.71
CA ARG A 337 14.07 5.84 23.06
C ARG A 337 13.19 4.65 23.40
N LEU A 338 12.32 4.21 22.48
CA LEU A 338 11.43 3.05 22.73
C LEU A 338 12.20 1.74 22.90
N ILE A 339 13.35 1.58 22.23
CA ILE A 339 14.23 0.42 22.43
C ILE A 339 14.92 0.52 23.79
N ASN A 340 15.49 1.67 24.14
CA ASN A 340 16.19 1.90 25.41
C ASN A 340 15.24 1.74 26.64
N ASP A 341 13.97 2.11 26.47
CA ASP A 341 12.92 1.94 27.49
C ASP A 341 12.37 0.49 27.56
N GLY A 342 12.86 -0.42 26.71
CA GLY A 342 12.39 -1.81 26.63
C GLY A 342 10.96 -1.98 26.11
N ARG A 343 10.42 -0.94 25.48
CA ARG A 343 9.04 -0.94 24.94
C ARG A 343 8.96 -1.60 23.56
N ILE A 344 10.07 -1.65 22.85
CA ILE A 344 10.24 -2.32 21.54
C ILE A 344 11.55 -3.13 21.61
N GLN A 345 11.50 -4.37 21.09
CA GLN A 345 12.66 -5.28 21.03
C GLN A 345 13.02 -5.61 19.60
#